data_09d825a9c10495868f1b0553e26a0c1c
#
_entry.id   09d825a9c10495868f1b0553e26a0c1c
#
_cell.length_a   1.000
_cell.length_b   1.000
_cell.length_c   1.000
_cell.angle_alpha   90.00
_cell.angle_beta   90.00
_cell.angle_gamma   90.00
#
_symmetry.space_group_name_H-M   'P 1'
#
loop_
_entity.id
_entity.type
_entity.pdbx_description
1 polymer ?
#
loop_
_entity_poly.entity_id
_entity_poly.type
_entity_poly.pdbx_seq_one_letter_code
_entity_poly.pdbx_strand_id
1 'polypeptide(L)'
;MILTKEAIVRDFLNMGLWRGEVLLVHSSMSSLGFFVEGGYDAVIDAFLEVLGDTGTLLFPALSYATVTREFPVFSLKGTPCCIGKLPEAFRKRPGVIRSLHPTHSVCAVGRLAKEITMNHGMDTTPVGPNSPFRRLYEFGGRILMLGCGLR
;
A
#
# COMPACT_ATOMS: atom_id res chain seq x y z
N MET A 1 1.66 -1.77 -25.09
CA MET A 1 0.90 -2.96 -24.64
C MET A 1 -0.11 -2.51 -23.60
N ILE A 2 -1.35 -2.98 -23.72
CA ILE A 2 -2.43 -2.71 -22.74
C ILE A 2 -2.71 -4.03 -22.03
N LEU A 3 -2.70 -4.04 -20.71
CA LEU A 3 -3.03 -5.19 -19.89
C LEU A 3 -4.45 -5.07 -19.31
N THR A 4 -5.17 -6.19 -19.29
CA THR A 4 -6.45 -6.29 -18.57
C THR A 4 -6.22 -6.69 -17.11
N LYS A 5 -7.23 -6.48 -16.27
CA LYS A 5 -7.19 -6.92 -14.86
C LYS A 5 -6.93 -8.43 -14.75
N GLU A 6 -7.57 -9.24 -15.61
CA GLU A 6 -7.43 -10.71 -15.62
C GLU A 6 -6.00 -11.14 -15.95
N ALA A 7 -5.34 -10.42 -16.85
CA ALA A 7 -3.92 -10.67 -17.16
C ALA A 7 -3.04 -10.40 -15.93
N ILE A 8 -3.30 -9.29 -15.23
CA ILE A 8 -2.56 -8.92 -14.01
C ILE A 8 -2.80 -9.95 -12.89
N VAL A 9 -4.05 -10.39 -12.68
CA VAL A 9 -4.38 -11.45 -11.71
C VAL A 9 -3.58 -12.71 -11.99
N ARG A 10 -3.55 -13.15 -13.25
CA ARG A 10 -2.77 -14.32 -13.66
C ARG A 10 -1.28 -14.14 -13.39
N ASP A 11 -0.74 -12.97 -13.68
CA ASP A 11 0.68 -12.68 -13.46
C ASP A 11 1.01 -12.67 -11.96
N PHE A 12 0.15 -12.10 -11.12
CA PHE A 12 0.31 -12.13 -9.66
C PHE A 12 0.29 -13.55 -9.10
N LEU A 13 -0.62 -14.40 -9.59
CA LEU A 13 -0.65 -15.82 -9.21
C LEU A 13 0.62 -16.55 -9.66
N ASN A 14 1.10 -16.29 -10.88
CA ASN A 14 2.34 -16.88 -11.39
C ASN A 14 3.58 -16.42 -10.61
N MET A 15 3.56 -15.19 -10.06
CA MET A 15 4.60 -14.68 -9.16
C MET A 15 4.53 -15.30 -7.76
N GLY A 16 3.51 -16.11 -7.47
CA GLY A 16 3.34 -16.79 -6.20
C GLY A 16 2.66 -15.93 -5.13
N LEU A 17 1.80 -15.01 -5.50
CA LEU A 17 0.85 -14.40 -4.56
C LEU A 17 -0.28 -15.38 -4.30
N TRP A 18 -0.80 -15.39 -3.08
CA TRP A 18 -1.86 -16.35 -2.69
C TRP A 18 -2.95 -15.71 -1.83
N ARG A 19 -4.06 -16.42 -1.74
CA ARG A 19 -5.23 -16.02 -0.93
C ARG A 19 -4.89 -16.01 0.57
N GLY A 20 -5.27 -14.93 1.25
CA GLY A 20 -5.05 -14.78 2.71
C GLY A 20 -3.72 -14.15 3.09
N GLU A 21 -2.88 -13.83 2.12
CA GLU A 21 -1.58 -13.21 2.35
C GLU A 21 -1.70 -11.79 2.90
N VAL A 22 -0.73 -11.38 3.73
CA VAL A 22 -0.53 -9.99 4.14
C VAL A 22 0.58 -9.41 3.25
N LEU A 23 0.22 -8.49 2.37
CA LEU A 23 1.10 -8.00 1.33
C LEU A 23 1.26 -6.48 1.38
N LEU A 24 2.50 -6.01 1.50
CA LEU A 24 2.85 -4.59 1.31
C LEU A 24 3.46 -4.40 -0.08
N VAL A 25 2.97 -3.41 -0.82
CA VAL A 25 3.40 -3.16 -2.20
C VAL A 25 4.12 -1.81 -2.29
N HIS A 26 5.38 -1.85 -2.73
CA HIS A 26 6.07 -0.69 -3.29
C HIS A 26 5.91 -0.71 -4.80
N SER A 27 5.61 0.44 -5.42
CA SER A 27 5.28 0.46 -6.83
C SER A 27 5.87 1.64 -7.60
N SER A 28 6.27 1.37 -8.84
CA SER A 28 6.56 2.36 -9.86
C SER A 28 5.88 1.94 -11.15
N MET A 29 4.61 2.32 -11.32
CA MET A 29 3.82 1.92 -12.49
C MET A 29 4.41 2.42 -13.81
N SER A 30 5.03 3.61 -13.82
CA SER A 30 5.69 4.16 -15.00
C SER A 30 6.88 3.33 -15.48
N SER A 31 7.53 2.59 -14.58
CA SER A 31 8.69 1.76 -14.90
C SER A 31 8.32 0.41 -15.53
N LEU A 32 7.03 0.03 -15.50
CA LEU A 32 6.55 -1.24 -16.07
C LEU A 32 6.39 -1.18 -17.61
N GLY A 33 6.32 0.01 -18.19
CA GLY A 33 6.30 0.20 -19.63
C GLY A 33 5.01 -0.24 -20.34
N PHE A 34 3.91 -0.42 -19.60
CA PHE A 34 2.60 -0.77 -20.15
C PHE A 34 1.47 0.04 -19.53
N PHE A 35 0.34 0.08 -20.21
CA PHE A 35 -0.89 0.66 -19.71
C PHE A 35 -1.82 -0.43 -19.19
N VAL A 36 -2.63 -0.11 -18.22
CA VAL A 36 -3.65 -1.01 -17.65
C VAL A 36 -5.03 -0.49 -18.00
N GLU A 37 -5.85 -1.32 -18.59
CA GLU A 37 -7.27 -1.03 -18.81
C GLU A 37 -7.96 -0.87 -17.45
N GLY A 38 -8.66 0.25 -17.24
CA GLY A 38 -9.21 0.61 -15.93
C GLY A 38 -8.21 1.26 -14.96
N GLY A 39 -6.95 1.47 -15.39
CA GLY A 39 -5.96 2.26 -14.65
C GLY A 39 -5.54 1.66 -13.32
N TYR A 40 -5.26 2.54 -12.34
CA TYR A 40 -4.80 2.13 -11.01
C TYR A 40 -5.84 1.32 -10.24
N ASP A 41 -7.12 1.57 -10.45
CA ASP A 41 -8.19 0.83 -9.80
C ASP A 41 -8.21 -0.64 -10.22
N ALA A 42 -7.99 -0.92 -11.49
CA ALA A 42 -7.89 -2.29 -11.99
C ALA A 42 -6.69 -3.06 -11.39
N VAL A 43 -5.56 -2.39 -11.18
CA VAL A 43 -4.39 -2.97 -10.49
C VAL A 43 -4.71 -3.29 -9.04
N ILE A 44 -5.36 -2.37 -8.33
CA ILE A 44 -5.78 -2.56 -6.93
C ILE A 44 -6.78 -3.72 -6.85
N ASP A 45 -7.77 -3.75 -7.74
CA ASP A 45 -8.78 -4.82 -7.80
C ASP A 45 -8.15 -6.19 -8.08
N ALA A 46 -7.11 -6.24 -8.93
CA ALA A 46 -6.36 -7.47 -9.17
C ALA A 46 -5.66 -7.99 -7.90
N PHE A 47 -5.05 -7.11 -7.12
CA PHE A 47 -4.50 -7.49 -5.80
C PHE A 47 -5.57 -8.03 -4.87
N LEU A 48 -6.68 -7.31 -4.75
CA LEU A 48 -7.78 -7.70 -3.85
C LEU A 48 -8.40 -9.03 -4.26
N GLU A 49 -8.52 -9.30 -5.56
CA GLU A 49 -9.02 -10.57 -6.09
C GLU A 49 -8.10 -11.74 -5.71
N VAL A 50 -6.79 -11.57 -5.88
CA VAL A 50 -5.81 -12.62 -5.54
C VAL A 50 -5.76 -12.85 -4.03
N LEU A 51 -5.71 -11.79 -3.23
CA LEU A 51 -5.62 -11.88 -1.77
C LEU A 51 -6.92 -12.38 -1.12
N GLY A 52 -8.06 -12.11 -1.73
CA GLY A 52 -9.37 -12.53 -1.26
C GLY A 52 -9.77 -11.96 0.09
N ASP A 53 -10.87 -12.44 0.64
CA ASP A 53 -11.51 -11.90 1.87
C ASP A 53 -10.66 -12.06 3.14
N THR A 54 -9.74 -13.01 3.13
CA THR A 54 -8.84 -13.30 4.27
C THR A 54 -7.50 -12.62 4.16
N GLY A 55 -7.19 -12.02 3.02
CA GLY A 55 -5.95 -11.28 2.79
C GLY A 55 -5.97 -9.86 3.33
N THR A 56 -4.82 -9.22 3.30
CA THR A 56 -4.66 -7.81 3.66
C THR A 56 -3.65 -7.16 2.73
N LEU A 57 -4.07 -6.08 2.08
CA LEU A 57 -3.25 -5.31 1.15
C LEU A 57 -2.80 -4.00 1.82
N LEU A 58 -1.52 -3.69 1.72
CA LEU A 58 -0.91 -2.48 2.25
C LEU A 58 -0.15 -1.72 1.16
N PHE A 59 -0.27 -0.40 1.20
CA PHE A 59 0.61 0.52 0.47
C PHE A 59 1.18 1.56 1.43
N PRO A 60 2.49 1.87 1.38
CA PRO A 60 3.01 3.05 2.05
C PRO A 60 2.32 4.30 1.51
N ALA A 61 1.94 5.22 2.39
CA ALA A 61 1.29 6.48 2.04
C ALA A 61 2.11 7.65 2.59
N LEU A 62 3.40 7.66 2.21
CA LEU A 62 4.37 8.61 2.72
C LEU A 62 4.04 10.04 2.29
N SER A 63 4.28 11.00 3.17
CA SER A 63 3.92 12.41 2.99
C SER A 63 5.05 13.37 3.38
N TYR A 64 6.28 12.89 3.46
CA TYR A 64 7.45 13.68 3.86
C TYR A 64 7.77 14.87 2.92
N ALA A 65 7.25 14.86 1.70
CA ALA A 65 7.43 15.99 0.77
C ALA A 65 6.48 17.15 1.05
N THR A 66 5.37 16.92 1.75
CA THR A 66 4.35 17.93 2.06
C THR A 66 4.25 18.23 3.54
N VAL A 67 4.58 17.27 4.41
CA VAL A 67 4.61 17.45 5.87
C VAL A 67 6.06 17.64 6.27
N THR A 68 6.46 18.89 6.48
CA THR A 68 7.82 19.30 6.78
C THR A 68 7.89 20.04 8.12
N ARG A 69 9.09 20.42 8.54
CA ARG A 69 9.28 21.25 9.74
C ARG A 69 8.62 22.62 9.58
N GLU A 70 8.63 23.17 8.37
CA GLU A 70 8.02 24.45 8.01
C GLU A 70 6.49 24.36 7.87
N PHE A 71 6.00 23.15 7.51
CA PHE A 71 4.59 22.85 7.32
C PHE A 71 4.20 21.56 8.06
N PRO A 72 4.15 21.58 9.41
CA PRO A 72 3.90 20.38 10.22
C PRO A 72 2.40 20.05 10.34
N VAL A 73 1.68 20.06 9.22
CA VAL A 73 0.23 19.78 9.18
C VAL A 73 -0.03 18.47 8.47
N PHE A 74 -0.64 17.53 9.18
CA PHE A 74 -1.04 16.23 8.67
C PHE A 74 -2.53 15.96 8.89
N SER A 75 -3.21 15.48 7.86
CA SER A 75 -4.59 15.00 7.90
C SER A 75 -4.65 13.60 7.33
N LEU A 76 -5.28 12.67 8.03
CA LEU A 76 -5.48 11.29 7.56
C LEU A 76 -6.15 11.23 6.19
N LYS A 77 -7.15 12.09 5.96
CA LYS A 77 -7.90 12.16 4.70
C LYS A 77 -7.26 13.09 3.68
N GLY A 78 -6.81 14.27 4.12
CA GLY A 78 -6.43 15.37 3.23
C GLY A 78 -4.98 15.32 2.75
N THR A 79 -4.05 14.86 3.58
CA THR A 79 -2.62 14.88 3.20
C THR A 79 -2.32 13.85 2.11
N PRO A 80 -1.84 14.27 0.93
CA PRO A 80 -1.57 13.36 -0.18
C PRO A 80 -0.36 12.47 0.07
N CYS A 81 -0.34 11.33 -0.60
CA CYS A 81 0.83 10.46 -0.71
C CYS A 81 1.82 11.06 -1.75
N CYS A 82 3.10 11.16 -1.40
CA CYS A 82 4.12 11.73 -2.29
C CYS A 82 4.96 10.69 -3.04
N ILE A 83 4.70 9.38 -2.88
CA ILE A 83 5.55 8.31 -3.42
C ILE A 83 4.95 7.58 -4.62
N GLY A 84 3.89 8.07 -5.19
CA GLY A 84 3.34 7.50 -6.43
C GLY A 84 1.83 7.59 -6.56
N LYS A 85 1.37 7.42 -7.79
CA LYS A 85 -0.05 7.54 -8.12
C LYS A 85 -0.87 6.32 -7.68
N LEU A 86 -0.30 5.13 -7.74
CA LEU A 86 -0.99 3.91 -7.29
C LEU A 86 -1.25 3.91 -5.78
N PRO A 87 -0.26 4.21 -4.90
CA PRO A 87 -0.52 4.40 -3.48
C PRO A 87 -1.52 5.52 -3.17
N GLU A 88 -1.51 6.62 -3.92
CA GLU A 88 -2.46 7.72 -3.75
C GLU A 88 -3.88 7.32 -4.18
N ALA A 89 -4.03 6.58 -5.27
CA ALA A 89 -5.32 6.02 -5.68
C ALA A 89 -5.86 5.04 -4.62
N PHE A 90 -5.00 4.15 -4.12
CA PHE A 90 -5.37 3.20 -3.07
C PHE A 90 -5.83 3.89 -1.78
N ARG A 91 -5.11 4.93 -1.34
CA ARG A 91 -5.44 5.71 -0.14
C ARG A 91 -6.85 6.28 -0.16
N LYS A 92 -7.36 6.62 -1.35
CA LYS A 92 -8.68 7.24 -1.53
C LYS A 92 -9.83 6.23 -1.66
N ARG A 93 -9.55 4.94 -1.74
CA ARG A 93 -10.60 3.94 -1.93
C ARG A 93 -11.44 3.76 -0.65
N PRO A 94 -12.75 3.49 -0.81
CA PRO A 94 -13.62 3.14 0.32
C PRO A 94 -13.06 1.95 1.12
N GLY A 95 -13.16 2.01 2.43
CA GLY A 95 -12.74 0.94 3.33
C GLY A 95 -11.25 0.89 3.63
N VAL A 96 -10.43 1.68 2.95
CA VAL A 96 -8.98 1.78 3.24
C VAL A 96 -8.76 2.58 4.53
N ILE A 97 -7.98 2.03 5.43
CA ILE A 97 -7.58 2.65 6.70
C ILE A 97 -6.15 3.17 6.56
N ARG A 98 -5.89 4.39 6.98
CA ARG A 98 -4.54 4.99 7.02
C ARG A 98 -4.04 5.06 8.45
N SER A 99 -2.82 4.62 8.70
CA SER A 99 -2.18 4.74 10.01
C SER A 99 -1.84 6.20 10.34
N LEU A 100 -1.86 6.55 11.62
CA LEU A 100 -1.58 7.89 12.10
C LEU A 100 -0.08 8.11 12.27
N HIS A 101 0.59 8.54 11.21
CA HIS A 101 1.97 9.02 11.28
C HIS A 101 2.15 10.15 10.25
N PRO A 102 2.70 11.33 10.64
CA PRO A 102 2.67 12.52 9.78
C PRO A 102 3.46 12.36 8.47
N THR A 103 4.53 11.61 8.47
CA THR A 103 5.40 11.49 7.28
C THR A 103 5.46 10.08 6.69
N HIS A 104 5.25 9.04 7.49
CA HIS A 104 5.45 7.63 7.09
C HIS A 104 4.22 6.75 7.36
N SER A 105 3.02 7.28 7.16
CA SER A 105 1.80 6.49 7.27
C SER A 105 1.73 5.38 6.21
N VAL A 106 0.96 4.35 6.52
CA VAL A 106 0.65 3.22 5.63
C VAL A 106 -0.86 3.10 5.52
N CYS A 107 -1.34 2.83 4.32
CA CYS A 107 -2.74 2.50 4.06
C CYS A 107 -2.93 1.00 3.96
N ALA A 108 -4.04 0.49 4.48
CA ALA A 108 -4.35 -0.93 4.46
C ALA A 108 -5.85 -1.18 4.25
N VAL A 109 -6.17 -2.30 3.60
CA VAL A 109 -7.52 -2.85 3.49
C VAL A 109 -7.45 -4.38 3.61
N GLY A 110 -8.47 -4.99 4.17
CA GLY A 110 -8.56 -6.43 4.37
C GLY A 110 -8.64 -6.82 5.84
N ARG A 111 -8.56 -8.12 6.10
CA ARG A 111 -8.87 -8.73 7.40
C ARG A 111 -8.08 -8.12 8.57
N LEU A 112 -6.79 -7.85 8.39
CA LEU A 112 -5.90 -7.35 9.44
C LEU A 112 -5.63 -5.84 9.34
N ALA A 113 -6.32 -5.12 8.46
CA ALA A 113 -6.04 -3.71 8.19
C ALA A 113 -6.10 -2.83 9.45
N LYS A 114 -7.12 -3.03 10.29
CA LYS A 114 -7.29 -2.29 11.55
C LYS A 114 -6.15 -2.58 12.53
N GLU A 115 -5.82 -3.85 12.74
CA GLU A 115 -4.77 -4.27 13.67
C GLU A 115 -3.39 -3.78 13.24
N ILE A 116 -3.11 -3.77 11.94
CA ILE A 116 -1.83 -3.33 11.38
C ILE A 116 -1.66 -1.82 11.49
N THR A 117 -2.72 -1.04 11.29
CA THR A 117 -2.65 0.43 11.23
C THR A 117 -2.83 1.12 12.57
N MET A 118 -3.39 0.43 13.57
CA MET A 118 -3.62 1.01 14.89
C MET A 118 -2.31 1.32 15.63
N ASN A 119 -2.36 2.33 16.49
CA ASN A 119 -1.26 2.71 17.41
C ASN A 119 0.02 3.26 16.75
N HIS A 120 0.08 3.43 15.43
CA HIS A 120 1.27 4.00 14.78
C HIS A 120 1.60 5.42 15.30
N GLY A 121 0.60 6.18 15.71
CA GLY A 121 0.80 7.51 16.31
C GLY A 121 1.47 7.51 17.70
N MET A 122 1.67 6.36 18.32
CA MET A 122 2.42 6.22 19.57
C MET A 122 3.94 6.11 19.34
N ASP A 123 4.35 5.87 18.09
CA ASP A 123 5.76 5.76 17.75
C ASP A 123 6.41 7.14 17.61
N THR A 124 7.63 7.26 18.08
CA THR A 124 8.46 8.46 17.92
C THR A 124 9.37 8.40 16.69
N THR A 125 9.34 7.28 15.97
CA THR A 125 10.09 7.04 14.75
C THR A 125 9.19 6.44 13.67
N PRO A 126 9.53 6.59 12.38
CA PRO A 126 8.70 6.09 11.26
C PRO A 126 8.42 4.59 11.27
N VAL A 127 9.35 3.80 11.80
CA VAL A 127 9.32 2.33 11.83
C VAL A 127 9.47 1.78 13.24
N GLY A 128 8.84 2.43 14.20
CA GLY A 128 8.82 2.01 15.59
C GLY A 128 8.01 0.71 15.83
N PRO A 129 7.89 0.29 17.11
CA PRO A 129 7.26 -0.98 17.46
C PRO A 129 5.77 -1.08 17.12
N ASN A 130 5.08 0.05 16.97
CA ASN A 130 3.66 0.09 16.62
C ASN A 130 3.42 0.39 15.13
N SER A 131 4.50 0.50 14.34
CA SER A 131 4.36 0.82 12.92
C SER A 131 3.74 -0.33 12.12
N PRO A 132 3.00 -0.06 11.03
CA PRO A 132 2.53 -1.09 10.11
C PRO A 132 3.65 -1.94 9.51
N PHE A 133 4.86 -1.40 9.37
CA PHE A 133 6.03 -2.14 8.90
C PHE A 133 6.46 -3.20 9.91
N ARG A 134 6.44 -2.89 11.20
CA ARG A 134 6.70 -3.88 12.26
C ARG A 134 5.60 -4.92 12.32
N ARG A 135 4.33 -4.50 12.23
CA ARG A 135 3.18 -5.40 12.21
C ARG A 135 3.20 -6.34 10.99
N LEU A 136 3.59 -5.83 9.83
CA LEU A 136 3.78 -6.66 8.63
C LEU A 136 4.71 -7.86 8.92
N TYR A 137 5.84 -7.59 9.56
CA TYR A 137 6.79 -8.64 9.96
C TYR A 137 6.17 -9.62 10.95
N GLU A 138 5.48 -9.14 11.98
CA GLU A 138 4.85 -9.96 13.02
C GLU A 138 3.74 -10.87 12.47
N PHE A 139 3.02 -10.42 11.46
CA PHE A 139 2.00 -11.22 10.77
C PHE A 139 2.56 -12.10 9.64
N GLY A 140 3.87 -12.20 9.50
CA GLY A 140 4.50 -13.00 8.44
C GLY A 140 4.22 -12.48 7.03
N GLY A 141 3.99 -11.17 6.90
CA GLY A 141 3.69 -10.55 5.62
C GLY A 141 4.90 -10.46 4.71
N ARG A 142 4.62 -10.25 3.43
CA ARG A 142 5.65 -10.09 2.38
C ARG A 142 5.63 -8.67 1.79
N ILE A 143 6.73 -8.34 1.13
CA ILE A 143 6.88 -7.08 0.38
C ILE A 143 7.02 -7.41 -1.10
N LEU A 144 6.19 -6.80 -1.92
CA LEU A 144 6.29 -6.85 -3.38
C LEU A 144 6.87 -5.53 -3.90
N MET A 145 7.90 -5.63 -4.73
CA MET A 145 8.50 -4.51 -5.45
C MET A 145 7.98 -4.51 -6.89
N LEU A 146 6.91 -3.77 -7.16
CA LEU A 146 6.24 -3.73 -8.47
C LEU A 146 6.81 -2.60 -9.33
N GLY A 147 7.68 -2.94 -10.29
CA GLY A 147 8.32 -1.98 -11.17
C GLY A 147 9.38 -1.09 -10.52
N CYS A 148 9.80 -1.42 -9.32
CA CYS A 148 10.89 -0.76 -8.59
C CYS A 148 11.78 -1.80 -7.93
N GLY A 149 12.98 -1.40 -7.52
CA GLY A 149 13.95 -2.28 -6.85
C GLY A 149 14.53 -1.63 -5.60
N LEU A 150 15.35 -2.40 -4.89
CA LEU A 150 16.22 -1.88 -3.83
C LEU A 150 17.39 -1.15 -4.51
N ARG A 151 17.53 0.14 -4.25
CA ARG A 151 18.67 0.98 -4.69
C ARG A 151 19.55 1.33 -3.52
#